data_b793991460da0669e86ed15c29209849
#
_entry.id   b793991460da0669e86ed15c29209849
#
_cell.length_a   1.000
_cell.length_b   1.000
_cell.length_c   1.000
_cell.angle_alpha   90.00
_cell.angle_beta   90.00
_cell.angle_gamma   90.00
#
_symmetry.space_group_name_H-M   'P 1'
#
loop_
_entity.id
_entity.type
_entity.pdbx_description
1 polymer ?
#
loop_
_entity_poly.entity_id
_entity_poly.type
_entity_poly.pdbx_seq_one_letter_code
_entity_poly.pdbx_strand_id
1 'polypeptide(L)'
;DFEYGKQEKDGMKYYYKKRNMIPCQVVFFEDRFYLKCIHAETKEPRTYRIDRMKQIQPGETVCEMPKLPKPKGAILDIFDPKYYETVTLCIKSFLTGEMKEKFGSYLHIIPGETTPEETVIRVTVGISDSFFRWLMRYGSYVELISPESLRKQFQEQLQEVAALYQKKEEKSK
;
A
#
# COMPACT_ATOMS: atom_id res chain seq x y z
N ASP A 1 -25.19 0.31 7.04
CA ASP A 1 -25.37 -0.72 6.00
C ASP A 1 -25.37 -0.10 4.60
N PHE A 2 -25.04 -0.87 3.57
CA PHE A 2 -24.99 -0.36 2.19
C PHE A 2 -24.89 -1.48 1.16
N GLU A 3 -25.23 -1.16 -0.09
CA GLU A 3 -24.90 -1.96 -1.25
C GLU A 3 -23.45 -1.68 -1.69
N TYR A 4 -22.74 -2.71 -2.13
CA TYR A 4 -21.35 -2.56 -2.59
C TYR A 4 -21.14 -3.17 -3.96
N GLY A 5 -20.60 -2.37 -4.88
CA GLY A 5 -20.30 -2.75 -6.24
C GLY A 5 -19.04 -3.61 -6.34
N LYS A 6 -19.17 -4.75 -7.03
CA LYS A 6 -18.05 -5.58 -7.47
C LYS A 6 -17.92 -5.52 -8.98
N GLN A 7 -16.70 -5.34 -9.46
CA GLN A 7 -16.42 -5.43 -10.89
C GLN A 7 -16.47 -6.91 -11.31
N GLU A 8 -17.35 -7.22 -12.22
CA GLU A 8 -17.47 -8.53 -12.86
C GLU A 8 -17.15 -8.40 -14.36
N LYS A 9 -17.12 -9.53 -15.09
CA LYS A 9 -16.82 -9.54 -16.54
C LYS A 9 -17.76 -8.63 -17.35
N ASP A 10 -19.03 -8.59 -16.95
CA ASP A 10 -20.11 -7.86 -17.63
C ASP A 10 -20.37 -6.46 -17.06
N GLY A 11 -19.48 -5.96 -16.19
CA GLY A 11 -19.58 -4.64 -15.59
C GLY A 11 -19.71 -4.65 -14.07
N MET A 12 -20.18 -3.52 -13.52
CA MET A 12 -20.32 -3.34 -12.07
C MET A 12 -21.66 -3.90 -11.58
N LYS A 13 -21.60 -4.94 -10.75
CA LYS A 13 -22.79 -5.48 -10.05
C LYS A 13 -22.81 -5.04 -8.58
N TYR A 14 -23.99 -4.73 -8.08
CA TYR A 14 -24.19 -4.26 -6.71
C TYR A 14 -24.87 -5.34 -5.88
N TYR A 15 -24.30 -5.56 -4.69
CA TYR A 15 -24.77 -6.55 -3.73
C TYR A 15 -25.12 -5.85 -2.41
N TYR A 16 -26.40 -5.95 -2.04
CA TYR A 16 -26.81 -5.55 -0.69
C TYR A 16 -26.35 -6.59 0.32
N LYS A 17 -25.82 -6.12 1.41
CA LYS A 17 -25.48 -6.94 2.57
C LYS A 17 -25.57 -6.08 3.82
N LYS A 18 -26.25 -6.58 4.85
CA LYS A 18 -26.17 -5.98 6.17
C LYS A 18 -24.73 -6.13 6.66
N ARG A 19 -24.00 -5.01 6.77
CA ARG A 19 -22.56 -5.01 6.99
C ARG A 19 -22.17 -4.64 8.41
N ASN A 20 -23.07 -3.97 9.17
CA ASN A 20 -22.82 -3.51 10.55
C ASN A 20 -21.45 -2.81 10.68
N MET A 21 -21.16 -1.86 9.78
CA MET A 21 -19.89 -1.16 9.75
C MET A 21 -19.93 0.13 10.56
N ILE A 22 -18.98 0.32 11.44
CA ILE A 22 -18.73 1.58 12.14
C ILE A 22 -17.73 2.38 11.32
N PRO A 23 -18.11 3.52 10.73
CA PRO A 23 -17.19 4.35 9.96
C PRO A 23 -16.16 4.99 10.90
N CYS A 24 -14.88 4.97 10.50
CA CYS A 24 -13.78 5.48 11.31
C CYS A 24 -13.06 6.64 10.63
N GLN A 25 -12.78 6.53 9.33
CA GLN A 25 -11.98 7.51 8.60
C GLN A 25 -12.28 7.46 7.10
N VAL A 26 -12.30 8.64 6.47
CA VAL A 26 -12.24 8.76 5.00
C VAL A 26 -10.79 9.07 4.61
N VAL A 27 -10.27 8.31 3.65
CA VAL A 27 -8.89 8.45 3.14
C VAL A 27 -8.93 8.65 1.64
N PHE A 28 -8.15 9.61 1.14
CA PHE A 28 -7.88 9.78 -0.29
C PHE A 28 -6.59 9.05 -0.66
N PHE A 29 -6.65 8.16 -1.68
CA PHE A 29 -5.51 7.38 -2.13
C PHE A 29 -5.68 7.03 -3.61
N GLU A 30 -4.68 7.27 -4.43
CA GLU A 30 -4.67 7.00 -5.88
C GLU A 30 -5.97 7.46 -6.58
N ASP A 31 -6.28 8.76 -6.46
CA ASP A 31 -7.45 9.44 -7.06
C ASP A 31 -8.81 8.87 -6.65
N ARG A 32 -8.89 8.20 -5.49
CA ARG A 32 -10.11 7.58 -4.97
C ARG A 32 -10.30 7.88 -3.48
N PHE A 33 -11.56 8.00 -3.09
CA PHE A 33 -11.93 8.06 -1.67
C PHE A 33 -12.27 6.67 -1.14
N TYR A 34 -11.75 6.38 0.03
CA TYR A 34 -11.97 5.13 0.74
C TYR A 34 -12.50 5.40 2.14
N LEU A 35 -13.44 4.56 2.56
CA LEU A 35 -13.95 4.54 3.92
C LEU A 35 -13.27 3.39 4.69
N LYS A 36 -12.49 3.74 5.71
CA LYS A 36 -12.01 2.76 6.70
C LYS A 36 -13.05 2.61 7.79
N CYS A 37 -13.43 1.39 8.08
CA CYS A 37 -14.43 1.03 9.07
C CYS A 37 -13.98 -0.16 9.90
N ILE A 38 -14.69 -0.39 11.00
CA ILE A 38 -14.57 -1.57 11.84
C ILE A 38 -15.92 -2.29 11.86
N HIS A 39 -15.92 -3.60 11.69
CA HIS A 39 -17.14 -4.40 11.84
C HIS A 39 -17.60 -4.37 13.31
N ALA A 40 -18.87 -4.04 13.54
CA ALA A 40 -19.36 -3.78 14.89
C ALA A 40 -19.21 -4.97 15.86
N GLU A 41 -19.38 -6.18 15.35
CA GLU A 41 -19.34 -7.42 16.14
C GLU A 41 -17.92 -8.03 16.17
N THR A 42 -17.34 -8.30 14.98
CA THR A 42 -16.04 -9.00 14.88
C THR A 42 -14.83 -8.11 15.18
N LYS A 43 -15.04 -6.80 15.24
CA LYS A 43 -13.99 -5.78 15.39
C LYS A 43 -12.91 -5.79 14.29
N GLU A 44 -13.17 -6.49 13.21
CA GLU A 44 -12.25 -6.56 12.07
C GLU A 44 -12.26 -5.26 11.26
N PRO A 45 -11.09 -4.74 10.89
CA PRO A 45 -11.00 -3.59 9.99
C PRO A 45 -11.45 -3.98 8.58
N ARG A 46 -12.11 -3.03 7.91
CA ARG A 46 -12.55 -3.14 6.52
C ARG A 46 -12.33 -1.81 5.82
N THR A 47 -12.01 -1.88 4.53
CA THR A 47 -11.84 -0.71 3.68
C THR A 47 -12.73 -0.85 2.45
N TYR A 48 -13.50 0.20 2.17
CA TYR A 48 -14.43 0.26 1.04
C TYR A 48 -14.17 1.49 0.19
N ARG A 49 -14.19 1.36 -1.12
CA ARG A 49 -14.19 2.50 -2.04
C ARG A 49 -15.57 3.18 -1.99
N ILE A 50 -15.58 4.49 -1.73
CA ILE A 50 -16.85 5.24 -1.55
C ILE A 50 -17.65 5.28 -2.85
N ASP A 51 -17.00 5.41 -4.00
CA ASP A 51 -17.67 5.42 -5.32
C ASP A 51 -18.36 4.09 -5.70
N ARG A 52 -18.10 3.01 -4.94
CA ARG A 52 -18.76 1.71 -5.09
C ARG A 52 -19.85 1.45 -4.06
N MET A 53 -20.17 2.43 -3.22
CA MET A 53 -21.20 2.32 -2.19
C MET A 53 -22.50 2.92 -2.71
N LYS A 54 -23.61 2.23 -2.52
CA LYS A 54 -24.98 2.71 -2.83
C LYS A 54 -25.91 2.41 -1.68
N GLN A 55 -27.04 3.11 -1.63
CA GLN A 55 -28.12 2.89 -0.66
C GLN A 55 -27.58 2.80 0.78
N ILE A 56 -26.78 3.78 1.15
CA ILE A 56 -26.19 3.84 2.49
C ILE A 56 -27.30 4.15 3.50
N GLN A 57 -27.47 3.27 4.46
CA GLN A 57 -28.45 3.42 5.55
C GLN A 57 -27.75 3.51 6.89
N PRO A 58 -28.07 4.50 7.72
CA PRO A 58 -27.57 4.56 9.08
C PRO A 58 -28.07 3.34 9.87
N GLY A 59 -27.27 2.89 10.82
CA GLY A 59 -27.69 1.90 11.79
C GLY A 59 -28.57 2.52 12.88
N GLU A 60 -29.31 1.66 13.58
CA GLU A 60 -30.17 2.09 14.70
C GLU A 60 -29.36 2.39 15.97
N THR A 61 -28.17 1.80 16.09
CA THR A 61 -27.34 1.92 17.28
C THR A 61 -26.33 3.06 17.14
N VAL A 62 -26.36 4.00 18.05
CA VAL A 62 -25.31 5.01 18.22
C VAL A 62 -24.17 4.37 19.01
N CYS A 63 -22.95 4.43 18.48
CA CYS A 63 -21.76 3.96 19.15
C CYS A 63 -20.64 5.00 19.08
N GLU A 64 -19.74 4.96 20.04
CA GLU A 64 -18.51 5.74 19.94
C GLU A 64 -17.67 5.31 18.75
N MET A 65 -17.06 6.27 18.07
CA MET A 65 -16.18 5.98 16.95
C MET A 65 -14.90 5.30 17.46
N PRO A 66 -14.64 4.05 17.06
CA PRO A 66 -13.45 3.36 17.52
C PRO A 66 -12.19 3.99 16.92
N LYS A 67 -11.14 4.07 17.71
CA LYS A 67 -9.83 4.51 17.21
C LYS A 67 -9.22 3.40 16.39
N LEU A 68 -8.84 3.72 15.15
CA LEU A 68 -8.02 2.81 14.34
C LEU A 68 -6.66 2.63 15.01
N PRO A 69 -6.09 1.41 15.01
CA PRO A 69 -4.76 1.18 15.53
C PRO A 69 -3.74 2.01 14.76
N LYS A 70 -2.78 2.60 15.47
CA LYS A 70 -1.68 3.31 14.82
C LYS A 70 -0.82 2.30 14.04
N PRO A 71 -0.44 2.61 12.79
CA PRO A 71 0.45 1.73 12.03
C PRO A 71 1.82 1.63 12.72
N LYS A 72 2.44 0.44 12.63
CA LYS A 72 3.78 0.18 13.17
C LYS A 72 4.91 0.63 12.24
N GLY A 73 4.56 1.09 11.05
CA GLY A 73 5.48 1.54 10.02
C GLY A 73 4.74 2.31 8.92
N ALA A 74 5.44 2.80 7.93
CA ALA A 74 4.84 3.48 6.79
C ALA A 74 3.99 2.50 5.97
N ILE A 75 2.81 2.95 5.57
CA ILE A 75 1.87 2.18 4.74
C ILE A 75 1.91 2.75 3.33
N LEU A 76 2.18 1.89 2.35
CA LEU A 76 2.28 2.24 0.93
C LEU A 76 1.01 1.90 0.15
N ASP A 77 -0.04 1.45 0.83
CA ASP A 77 -1.34 1.09 0.27
C ASP A 77 -2.47 1.59 1.18
N ILE A 78 -3.69 1.53 0.67
CA ILE A 78 -4.90 1.78 1.44
C ILE A 78 -5.28 0.60 2.35
N PHE A 79 -4.83 -0.61 2.01
CA PHE A 79 -5.09 -1.82 2.77
C PHE A 79 -4.01 -2.07 3.82
N ASP A 80 -4.39 -2.77 4.89
CA ASP A 80 -3.42 -3.13 5.91
C ASP A 80 -2.38 -4.12 5.34
N PRO A 81 -1.10 -3.93 5.65
CA PRO A 81 -0.04 -4.81 5.19
C PRO A 81 -0.13 -6.18 5.88
N LYS A 82 0.47 -7.19 5.24
CA LYS A 82 0.57 -8.53 5.82
C LYS A 82 1.40 -8.52 7.12
N TYR A 83 2.48 -7.76 7.12
CA TYR A 83 3.36 -7.53 8.27
C TYR A 83 4.18 -6.25 8.05
N TYR A 84 4.89 -5.82 9.09
CA TYR A 84 5.82 -4.70 9.01
C TYR A 84 7.25 -5.20 9.08
N GLU A 85 8.14 -4.60 8.27
CA GLU A 85 9.56 -4.93 8.22
C GLU A 85 10.40 -3.66 8.15
N THR A 86 11.57 -3.68 8.76
CA THR A 86 12.54 -2.60 8.62
C THR A 86 13.47 -2.91 7.45
N VAL A 87 13.40 -2.07 6.42
CA VAL A 87 14.19 -2.21 5.21
C VAL A 87 15.29 -1.15 5.15
N THR A 88 16.41 -1.49 4.52
CA THR A 88 17.46 -0.54 4.16
C THR A 88 17.40 -0.31 2.65
N LEU A 89 17.33 0.96 2.27
CA LEU A 89 17.27 1.37 0.87
C LEU A 89 18.47 2.30 0.57
N CYS A 90 19.10 2.11 -0.59
CA CYS A 90 19.96 3.11 -1.20
C CYS A 90 19.13 3.90 -2.22
N ILE A 91 19.10 5.21 -2.06
CA ILE A 91 18.33 6.09 -2.93
C ILE A 91 19.23 7.14 -3.55
N LYS A 92 18.92 7.62 -4.75
CA LYS A 92 19.59 8.80 -5.29
C LYS A 92 19.28 10.02 -4.42
N SER A 93 20.30 10.82 -4.08
CA SER A 93 20.21 11.88 -3.06
C SER A 93 19.13 12.93 -3.34
N PHE A 94 18.79 13.18 -4.60
CA PHE A 94 17.71 14.10 -4.96
C PHE A 94 16.31 13.62 -4.50
N LEU A 95 16.13 12.33 -4.20
CA LEU A 95 14.88 11.77 -3.68
C LEU A 95 14.74 11.90 -2.15
N THR A 96 15.78 12.36 -1.45
CA THR A 96 15.78 12.40 0.02
C THR A 96 14.61 13.21 0.60
N GLY A 97 14.26 14.33 -0.02
CA GLY A 97 13.13 15.16 0.38
C GLY A 97 11.80 14.40 0.26
N GLU A 98 11.55 13.81 -0.91
CA GLU A 98 10.34 13.01 -1.18
C GLU A 98 10.21 11.82 -0.20
N MET A 99 11.32 11.15 0.08
CA MET A 99 11.32 10.01 1.02
C MET A 99 11.02 10.46 2.46
N LYS A 100 11.53 11.61 2.89
CA LYS A 100 11.21 12.18 4.20
C LYS A 100 9.73 12.55 4.32
N GLU A 101 9.15 13.16 3.29
CA GLU A 101 7.73 13.48 3.25
C GLU A 101 6.87 12.21 3.29
N LYS A 102 7.24 11.20 2.50
CA LYS A 102 6.49 9.95 2.39
C LYS A 102 6.55 9.10 3.66
N PHE A 103 7.71 8.95 4.26
CA PHE A 103 7.93 8.02 5.38
C PHE A 103 7.90 8.70 6.74
N GLY A 104 8.07 10.02 6.80
CA GLY A 104 7.99 10.79 8.03
C GLY A 104 8.91 10.26 9.13
N SER A 105 8.34 10.05 10.32
CA SER A 105 9.08 9.57 11.50
C SER A 105 9.57 8.11 11.41
N TYR A 106 9.13 7.36 10.42
CA TYR A 106 9.60 5.98 10.22
C TYR A 106 10.92 5.89 9.45
N LEU A 107 11.42 7.02 8.90
CA LEU A 107 12.65 7.08 8.13
C LEU A 107 13.82 7.56 8.98
N HIS A 108 14.93 6.85 8.87
CA HIS A 108 16.22 7.22 9.45
C HIS A 108 17.30 7.19 8.37
N ILE A 109 18.05 8.30 8.21
CA ILE A 109 19.22 8.36 7.33
C ILE A 109 20.39 7.70 8.04
N ILE A 110 21.23 6.95 7.33
CA ILE A 110 22.48 6.35 7.82
C ILE A 110 23.64 7.17 7.30
N PRO A 111 24.18 8.15 8.08
CA PRO A 111 25.16 9.12 7.57
C PRO A 111 26.47 8.47 7.12
N GLY A 112 26.93 7.41 7.80
CA GLY A 112 28.18 6.73 7.49
C GLY A 112 28.19 5.95 6.15
N GLU A 113 27.04 5.76 5.54
CA GLU A 113 26.86 5.04 4.27
C GLU A 113 26.34 5.96 3.15
N THR A 114 26.20 7.26 3.42
CA THR A 114 25.65 8.25 2.50
C THR A 114 26.77 9.00 1.79
N THR A 115 26.63 9.19 0.48
CA THR A 115 27.52 9.98 -0.37
C THR A 115 26.79 11.22 -0.94
N PRO A 116 27.43 12.13 -1.67
CA PRO A 116 26.75 13.22 -2.35
C PRO A 116 25.70 12.75 -3.35
N GLU A 117 25.92 11.62 -4.03
CA GLU A 117 25.05 11.07 -5.07
C GLU A 117 23.97 10.13 -4.53
N GLU A 118 24.26 9.47 -3.38
CA GLU A 118 23.42 8.42 -2.83
C GLU A 118 23.21 8.57 -1.34
N THR A 119 21.98 8.39 -0.91
CA THR A 119 21.59 8.43 0.51
C THR A 119 21.11 7.07 0.94
N VAL A 120 21.70 6.51 1.99
CA VAL A 120 21.24 5.27 2.59
C VAL A 120 20.23 5.57 3.70
N ILE A 121 19.06 4.98 3.59
CA ILE A 121 17.98 5.16 4.56
C ILE A 121 17.52 3.82 5.13
N ARG A 122 17.12 3.85 6.38
CA ARG A 122 16.41 2.75 7.05
C ARG A 122 14.99 3.18 7.33
N VAL A 123 14.02 2.36 6.95
CA VAL A 123 12.60 2.70 7.14
C VAL A 123 11.80 1.44 7.51
N THR A 124 10.88 1.57 8.47
CA THR A 124 9.92 0.52 8.76
C THR A 124 8.69 0.69 7.88
N VAL A 125 8.39 -0.31 7.05
CA VAL A 125 7.30 -0.28 6.07
C VAL A 125 6.39 -1.49 6.20
N GLY A 126 5.14 -1.32 5.81
CA GLY A 126 4.20 -2.42 5.64
C GLY A 126 4.51 -3.20 4.36
N ILE A 127 4.75 -4.49 4.48
CA ILE A 127 5.07 -5.37 3.35
C ILE A 127 3.78 -5.90 2.72
N SER A 128 3.63 -5.61 1.45
CA SER A 128 2.53 -6.03 0.59
C SER A 128 3.01 -6.00 -0.87
N ASP A 129 2.16 -6.45 -1.79
CA ASP A 129 2.46 -6.32 -3.22
C ASP A 129 2.65 -4.86 -3.66
N SER A 130 2.04 -3.91 -2.95
CA SER A 130 2.21 -2.47 -3.19
C SER A 130 3.60 -1.97 -2.83
N PHE A 131 4.30 -2.59 -1.87
CA PHE A 131 5.68 -2.27 -1.57
C PHE A 131 6.60 -2.54 -2.76
N PHE A 132 6.47 -3.69 -3.40
CA PHE A 132 7.27 -4.03 -4.57
C PHE A 132 6.92 -3.20 -5.79
N ARG A 133 5.62 -2.92 -6.03
CA ARG A 133 5.19 -1.99 -7.09
C ARG A 133 5.74 -0.59 -6.87
N TRP A 134 5.79 -0.14 -5.61
CA TRP A 134 6.39 1.13 -5.26
C TRP A 134 7.89 1.15 -5.57
N LEU A 135 8.66 0.10 -5.25
CA LEU A 135 10.06 -0.01 -5.64
C LEU A 135 10.23 0.04 -7.16
N MET A 136 9.43 -0.70 -7.91
CA MET A 136 9.46 -0.69 -9.38
C MET A 136 9.21 0.69 -9.98
N ARG A 137 8.36 1.52 -9.34
CA ARG A 137 8.07 2.89 -9.80
C ARG A 137 9.32 3.77 -9.85
N TYR A 138 10.26 3.56 -8.93
CA TYR A 138 11.51 4.34 -8.87
C TYR A 138 12.63 3.75 -9.75
N GLY A 139 12.45 2.53 -10.27
CA GLY A 139 13.43 1.89 -11.14
C GLY A 139 14.82 1.85 -10.49
N SER A 140 15.83 2.34 -11.21
CA SER A 140 17.24 2.35 -10.75
C SER A 140 17.56 3.46 -9.71
N TYR A 141 16.60 4.29 -9.32
CA TYR A 141 16.84 5.35 -8.35
C TYR A 141 16.70 4.89 -6.89
N VAL A 142 16.12 3.73 -6.66
CA VAL A 142 15.93 3.14 -5.34
C VAL A 142 16.33 1.67 -5.38
N GLU A 143 17.35 1.31 -4.60
CA GLU A 143 17.80 -0.08 -4.43
C GLU A 143 17.37 -0.59 -3.05
N LEU A 144 16.78 -1.78 -3.00
CA LEU A 144 16.53 -2.51 -1.75
C LEU A 144 17.79 -3.28 -1.35
N ILE A 145 18.49 -2.82 -0.29
CA ILE A 145 19.70 -3.44 0.21
C ILE A 145 19.37 -4.62 1.14
N SER A 146 18.48 -4.38 2.10
CA SER A 146 18.11 -5.40 3.10
C SER A 146 16.64 -5.29 3.52
N PRO A 147 16.02 -6.39 4.04
CA PRO A 147 16.62 -7.71 4.29
C PRO A 147 16.77 -8.53 3.00
N GLU A 148 17.71 -9.47 3.01
CA GLU A 148 18.05 -10.31 1.85
C GLU A 148 16.85 -11.12 1.31
N SER A 149 15.95 -11.54 2.18
CA SER A 149 14.72 -12.26 1.78
C SER A 149 13.82 -11.42 0.87
N LEU A 150 13.61 -10.14 1.20
CA LEU A 150 12.80 -9.23 0.39
C LEU A 150 13.56 -8.83 -0.89
N ARG A 151 14.88 -8.68 -0.80
CA ARG A 151 15.72 -8.38 -1.97
C ARG A 151 15.62 -9.49 -3.01
N LYS A 152 15.73 -10.76 -2.61
CA LYS A 152 15.55 -11.92 -3.49
C LYS A 152 14.15 -11.95 -4.11
N GLN A 153 13.13 -11.77 -3.31
CA GLN A 153 11.75 -11.74 -3.79
C GLN A 153 11.55 -10.64 -4.85
N PHE A 154 12.16 -9.47 -4.65
CA PHE A 154 12.09 -8.39 -5.61
C PHE A 154 12.87 -8.69 -6.89
N GLN A 155 14.06 -9.31 -6.78
CA GLN A 155 14.84 -9.75 -7.94
C GLN A 155 14.08 -10.76 -8.81
N GLU A 156 13.37 -11.71 -8.21
CA GLU A 156 12.51 -12.66 -8.93
C GLU A 156 11.42 -11.93 -9.72
N GLN A 157 10.74 -10.97 -9.12
CA GLN A 157 9.73 -10.15 -9.82
C GLN A 157 10.32 -9.33 -10.96
N LEU A 158 11.51 -8.77 -10.79
CA LEU A 158 12.20 -8.03 -11.86
C LEU A 158 12.58 -8.95 -13.03
N GLN A 159 13.02 -10.18 -12.75
CA GLN A 159 13.32 -11.19 -13.77
C GLN A 159 12.05 -11.60 -14.55
N GLU A 160 10.93 -11.79 -13.86
CA GLU A 160 9.64 -12.04 -14.52
C GLU A 160 9.26 -10.91 -15.47
N VAL A 161 9.40 -9.65 -15.02
CA VAL A 161 9.12 -8.48 -15.87
C VAL A 161 10.08 -8.45 -17.07
N ALA A 162 11.38 -8.64 -16.87
CA ALA A 162 12.36 -8.65 -17.96
C ALA A 162 12.05 -9.73 -19.00
N ALA A 163 11.65 -10.93 -18.56
CA ALA A 163 11.31 -12.05 -19.45
C ALA A 163 10.11 -11.75 -20.38
N LEU A 164 9.18 -10.87 -19.98
CA LEU A 164 8.05 -10.45 -20.83
C LEU A 164 8.53 -9.68 -22.08
N TYR A 165 9.60 -8.93 -21.95
CA TYR A 165 10.15 -8.12 -23.07
C TYR A 165 11.09 -8.93 -23.96
N GLN A 166 11.87 -9.86 -23.42
CA GLN A 166 12.73 -10.76 -24.19
C GLN A 166 11.95 -11.69 -25.12
N LYS A 167 10.81 -12.26 -24.68
CA LYS A 167 9.95 -13.13 -25.52
C LYS A 167 9.35 -12.45 -26.76
N LYS A 168 9.33 -11.13 -26.83
CA LYS A 168 8.78 -10.39 -27.99
C LYS A 168 9.81 -10.22 -29.11
N GLU A 169 11.10 -10.20 -28.80
CA GLU A 169 12.16 -10.08 -29.82
C GLU A 169 12.31 -11.36 -30.61
N GLU A 170 12.08 -12.55 -30.01
CA GLU A 170 12.15 -13.85 -30.73
C GLU A 170 10.98 -14.08 -31.71
N LYS A 171 9.83 -13.39 -31.52
CA LYS A 171 8.66 -13.51 -32.42
C LYS A 171 8.66 -12.49 -33.57
N SER A 172 9.61 -11.58 -33.61
CA SER A 172 9.76 -10.53 -34.64
C SER A 172 10.86 -10.82 -35.62
N LYS A 173 11.53 -11.98 -35.53
CA LYS A 173 12.47 -12.56 -36.50
C LYS A 173 11.82 -13.74 -37.23
#